data_3eaab3d1acc75ef4052b11cda0250a2b
#
_entry.id   3eaab3d1acc75ef4052b11cda0250a2b
#
_cell.length_a   1.000
_cell.length_b   1.000
_cell.length_c   1.000
_cell.angle_alpha   90.00
_cell.angle_beta   90.00
_cell.angle_gamma   90.00
#
_symmetry.space_group_name_H-M   'P 1'
#
loop_
_entity.id
_entity.type
_entity.pdbx_description
1 polymer ?
#
loop_
_entity_poly.entity_id
_entity_poly.type
_entity_poly.pdbx_seq_one_letter_code
_entity_poly.pdbx_strand_id
1 'polypeptide(L)'
;MIRKSGPACALAVLLALVLAGLAQQTPPSNGASPSIAPGFNPQELVRRAVANEVKADEGDFSLMFRVRRQTPKGVQTRQYVDTKEGTAGMLVAINDQPLTPQQRQQEMARLDQLLNNLAELRRKQKQQKEDSERVTRMVRTLPDAFRYQYEGTEEVNGLKVVRLRFEPNPDFDPPSREQQVFTGMDGFLLIEPQQARIARIDGTLFKDVGFGWGILGHLDRGGRFIVVQGPVTNGYWTTTHMQLSFTGKALFFKSINIQTTEDSSAFRRVPADLTYAQGVELLKKQRNGVLAENENGGRK
;
A
#
# COMPACT_ATOMS: atom_id res chain seq x y z
N MET A 1 -1.03 -23.87 2.42
CA MET A 1 -1.93 -22.71 2.51
C MET A 1 -1.26 -21.57 1.77
N ILE A 2 -1.81 -21.13 0.63
CA ILE A 2 -1.30 -19.99 -0.13
C ILE A 2 -1.84 -18.75 0.57
N ARG A 3 -0.95 -17.88 1.07
CA ARG A 3 -1.34 -16.58 1.65
C ARG A 3 -2.07 -15.77 0.60
N LYS A 4 -3.27 -15.31 0.92
CA LYS A 4 -3.99 -14.34 0.11
C LYS A 4 -3.23 -13.02 0.21
N SER A 5 -2.83 -12.48 -0.93
CA SER A 5 -2.33 -11.12 -1.02
C SER A 5 -3.53 -10.17 -0.87
N GLY A 6 -3.87 -9.84 0.37
CA GLY A 6 -4.76 -8.73 0.66
C GLY A 6 -4.14 -7.41 0.18
N PRO A 7 -4.85 -6.28 0.31
CA PRO A 7 -4.40 -4.96 -0.16
C PRO A 7 -3.10 -4.45 0.47
N ALA A 8 -2.45 -5.19 1.37
CA ALA A 8 -1.06 -5.00 1.80
C ALA A 8 -0.04 -4.94 0.63
N CYS A 9 -0.44 -5.32 -0.59
CA CYS A 9 0.35 -5.15 -1.82
C CYS A 9 0.80 -3.69 -2.10
N ALA A 10 0.16 -2.71 -1.48
CA ALA A 10 0.52 -1.30 -1.68
C ALA A 10 1.88 -0.92 -1.08
N LEU A 11 2.32 -1.57 0.01
CA LEU A 11 3.63 -1.29 0.62
C LEU A 11 4.80 -1.94 -0.11
N ALA A 12 4.55 -2.97 -0.92
CA ALA A 12 5.61 -3.72 -1.63
C ALA A 12 6.30 -2.92 -2.75
N VAL A 13 5.69 -1.82 -3.20
CA VAL A 13 6.25 -0.94 -4.25
C VAL A 13 7.42 -0.09 -3.73
N LEU A 14 7.62 -0.02 -2.41
CA LEU A 14 8.65 0.82 -1.77
C LEU A 14 10.10 0.47 -2.13
N LEU A 15 10.36 -0.67 -2.80
CA LEU A 15 11.73 -1.15 -2.96
C LEU A 15 12.18 -1.48 -4.39
N ALA A 16 11.40 -1.20 -5.37
CA ALA A 16 11.73 -1.60 -6.73
C ALA A 16 11.83 -0.46 -7.71
N LEU A 17 12.33 0.72 -7.39
CA LEU A 17 12.78 1.73 -8.39
C LEU A 17 12.84 3.16 -7.79
N VAL A 18 13.72 3.91 -8.14
CA VAL A 18 14.54 4.99 -7.72
C VAL A 18 14.55 6.22 -8.64
N LEU A 19 14.34 7.46 -8.22
CA LEU A 19 14.91 8.82 -8.34
C LEU A 19 14.03 9.96 -8.89
N ALA A 20 14.10 11.05 -8.47
CA ALA A 20 14.71 12.33 -8.14
C ALA A 20 13.69 13.48 -8.05
N GLY A 21 13.80 14.38 -7.21
CA GLY A 21 14.37 15.65 -6.98
C GLY A 21 13.47 16.77 -6.50
N LEU A 22 13.80 17.33 -5.36
CA LEU A 22 13.75 18.70 -4.82
C LEU A 22 12.46 19.54 -4.74
N ALA A 23 12.04 19.87 -3.52
CA ALA A 23 12.06 21.23 -2.93
C ALA A 23 11.56 21.25 -1.48
N GLN A 24 12.21 22.08 -0.65
CA GLN A 24 12.07 22.23 0.80
C GLN A 24 10.82 23.02 1.20
N GLN A 25 10.19 22.62 2.33
CA GLN A 25 9.60 23.57 3.29
C GLN A 25 9.56 22.94 4.69
N THR A 26 10.06 23.68 5.68
CA THR A 26 10.08 23.36 7.10
C THR A 26 8.76 23.72 7.78
N PRO A 27 8.21 22.94 8.72
CA PRO A 27 7.13 23.37 9.59
C PRO A 27 7.64 23.83 10.97
N PRO A 28 6.90 24.72 11.65
CA PRO A 28 7.26 25.25 12.96
C PRO A 28 6.91 24.29 14.08
N SER A 29 7.78 24.27 15.09
CA SER A 29 7.54 23.63 16.39
C SER A 29 6.79 24.59 17.31
N ASN A 30 5.74 24.11 18.01
CA ASN A 30 5.45 24.38 19.42
C ASN A 30 4.04 23.88 19.77
N GLY A 31 3.96 22.96 20.71
CA GLY A 31 2.72 22.51 21.34
C GLY A 31 3.04 21.69 22.58
N ALA A 32 2.54 22.11 23.73
CA ALA A 32 2.66 21.44 25.00
C ALA A 32 2.26 19.94 24.88
N SER A 33 3.06 19.07 25.44
CA SER A 33 2.78 17.63 25.49
C SER A 33 1.44 17.39 26.21
N PRO A 34 0.46 16.73 25.58
CA PRO A 34 -0.80 16.40 26.25
C PRO A 34 -0.57 15.37 27.34
N SER A 35 -1.26 15.52 28.46
CA SER A 35 -1.15 14.61 29.61
C SER A 35 -1.62 13.20 29.21
N ILE A 36 -0.74 12.24 29.43
CA ILE A 36 -0.98 10.81 29.14
C ILE A 36 -1.86 10.23 30.28
N ALA A 37 -2.87 9.43 29.92
CA ALA A 37 -3.59 8.62 30.90
C ALA A 37 -2.62 7.68 31.65
N PRO A 38 -2.72 7.50 32.96
CA PRO A 38 -1.85 6.59 33.70
C PRO A 38 -1.90 5.18 33.09
N GLY A 39 -0.74 4.64 32.70
CA GLY A 39 -0.61 3.29 32.14
C GLY A 39 -0.64 3.17 30.60
N PHE A 40 -0.80 4.27 29.86
CA PHE A 40 -0.71 4.22 28.40
C PHE A 40 0.73 4.02 27.92
N ASN A 41 0.96 2.94 27.14
CA ASN A 41 2.27 2.63 26.56
C ASN A 41 2.17 2.70 25.00
N PRO A 42 2.75 3.73 24.36
CA PRO A 42 2.75 3.88 22.91
C PRO A 42 3.33 2.66 22.18
N GLN A 43 4.44 2.12 22.69
CA GLN A 43 5.11 0.96 22.09
C GLN A 43 4.23 -0.28 22.09
N GLU A 44 3.48 -0.51 23.15
CA GLU A 44 2.57 -1.64 23.27
C GLU A 44 1.36 -1.48 22.34
N LEU A 45 0.83 -0.26 22.19
CA LEU A 45 -0.23 0.00 21.22
C LEU A 45 0.23 -0.31 19.79
N VAL A 46 1.46 0.07 19.41
CA VAL A 46 2.03 -0.24 18.09
C VAL A 46 2.22 -1.75 17.92
N ARG A 47 2.72 -2.47 18.92
CA ARG A 47 2.83 -3.94 18.86
C ARG A 47 1.49 -4.61 18.60
N ARG A 48 0.45 -4.19 19.33
CA ARG A 48 -0.90 -4.69 19.12
C ARG A 48 -1.45 -4.37 17.74
N ALA A 49 -1.25 -3.13 17.28
CA ALA A 49 -1.70 -2.73 15.95
C ALA A 49 -1.01 -3.55 14.86
N VAL A 50 0.29 -3.71 14.92
CA VAL A 50 1.06 -4.54 13.97
C VAL A 50 0.61 -6.01 14.00
N ALA A 51 0.37 -6.57 15.17
CA ALA A 51 -0.15 -7.95 15.29
C ALA A 51 -1.52 -8.10 14.61
N ASN A 52 -2.41 -7.11 14.78
CA ASN A 52 -3.72 -7.09 14.16
C ASN A 52 -3.66 -6.89 12.63
N GLU A 53 -2.72 -6.06 12.12
CA GLU A 53 -2.50 -5.93 10.67
C GLU A 53 -2.06 -7.26 10.06
N VAL A 54 -1.09 -7.92 10.67
CA VAL A 54 -0.59 -9.24 10.21
C VAL A 54 -1.68 -10.30 10.25
N LYS A 55 -2.48 -10.34 11.33
CA LYS A 55 -3.60 -11.28 11.47
C LYS A 55 -4.70 -11.02 10.44
N ALA A 56 -5.01 -9.76 10.15
CA ALA A 56 -6.02 -9.39 9.15
C ALA A 56 -5.62 -9.84 7.73
N ASP A 57 -4.32 -9.77 7.40
CA ASP A 57 -3.78 -10.26 6.13
C ASP A 57 -3.89 -11.79 5.96
N GLU A 58 -4.03 -12.53 7.07
CA GLU A 58 -4.20 -13.98 7.08
C GLU A 58 -5.69 -14.41 7.00
N GLY A 59 -6.62 -13.45 7.07
CA GLY A 59 -8.06 -13.71 7.12
C GLY A 59 -8.68 -14.17 5.79
N ASP A 60 -9.88 -14.78 5.89
CA ASP A 60 -10.67 -15.28 4.74
C ASP A 60 -11.58 -14.22 4.12
N PHE A 61 -11.13 -12.97 4.08
CA PHE A 61 -11.86 -11.87 3.48
C PHE A 61 -11.32 -11.58 2.09
N SER A 62 -12.20 -11.57 1.07
CA SER A 62 -11.83 -11.27 -0.30
C SER A 62 -12.67 -10.12 -0.83
N LEU A 63 -12.01 -9.20 -1.52
CA LEU A 63 -12.60 -7.98 -2.06
C LEU A 63 -12.51 -7.93 -3.57
N MET A 64 -13.47 -7.26 -4.16
CA MET A 64 -13.30 -6.57 -5.43
C MET A 64 -13.19 -5.08 -5.14
N PHE A 65 -12.23 -4.41 -5.78
CA PHE A 65 -11.97 -2.98 -5.55
C PHE A 65 -11.32 -2.35 -6.78
N ARG A 66 -11.34 -1.02 -6.83
CA ARG A 66 -10.73 -0.24 -7.90
C ARG A 66 -9.53 0.52 -7.36
N VAL A 67 -8.43 0.52 -8.10
CA VAL A 67 -7.23 1.33 -7.79
C VAL A 67 -6.96 2.27 -8.95
N ARG A 68 -6.92 3.56 -8.64
CA ARG A 68 -6.41 4.61 -9.50
C ARG A 68 -4.96 4.87 -9.13
N ARG A 69 -4.04 4.53 -10.02
CA ARG A 69 -2.59 4.75 -9.83
C ARG A 69 -2.13 5.87 -10.74
N GLN A 70 -1.54 6.89 -10.14
CA GLN A 70 -0.88 8.00 -10.82
C GLN A 70 0.63 7.88 -10.69
N THR A 71 1.34 8.05 -11.79
CA THR A 71 2.81 8.06 -11.88
C THR A 71 3.24 9.16 -12.85
N PRO A 72 4.54 9.51 -12.97
CA PRO A 72 5.02 10.44 -14.01
C PRO A 72 4.71 9.98 -15.45
N LYS A 73 4.41 8.69 -15.65
CA LYS A 73 4.03 8.12 -16.96
C LYS A 73 2.54 8.25 -17.29
N GLY A 74 1.74 8.79 -16.37
CA GLY A 74 0.29 8.95 -16.54
C GLY A 74 -0.50 8.22 -15.47
N VAL A 75 -1.81 8.17 -15.68
CA VAL A 75 -2.79 7.59 -14.76
C VAL A 75 -3.35 6.29 -15.33
N GLN A 76 -3.41 5.26 -14.52
CA GLN A 76 -4.09 4.01 -14.85
C GLN A 76 -5.10 3.65 -13.75
N THR A 77 -6.31 3.31 -14.14
CA THR A 77 -7.29 2.75 -13.23
C THR A 77 -7.50 1.27 -13.54
N ARG A 78 -7.38 0.43 -12.52
CA ARG A 78 -7.60 -1.01 -12.61
C ARG A 78 -8.68 -1.46 -11.65
N GLN A 79 -9.48 -2.41 -12.09
CA GLN A 79 -10.38 -3.18 -11.23
C GLN A 79 -9.65 -4.44 -10.77
N TYR A 80 -9.69 -4.73 -9.48
CA TYR A 80 -9.05 -5.90 -8.87
C TYR A 80 -10.07 -6.82 -8.22
N VAL A 81 -9.75 -8.11 -8.16
CA VAL A 81 -10.48 -9.15 -7.43
C VAL A 81 -9.48 -10.02 -6.70
N ASP A 82 -9.66 -10.14 -5.39
CA ASP A 82 -8.90 -11.10 -4.59
C ASP A 82 -9.41 -12.51 -4.84
N THR A 83 -8.47 -13.43 -5.01
CA THR A 83 -8.74 -14.85 -5.21
C THR A 83 -7.86 -15.67 -4.27
N LYS A 84 -8.16 -16.96 -4.10
CA LYS A 84 -7.31 -17.85 -3.29
C LYS A 84 -5.89 -18.05 -3.84
N GLU A 85 -5.66 -17.65 -5.10
CA GLU A 85 -4.39 -17.86 -5.81
C GLU A 85 -3.63 -16.56 -6.07
N GLY A 86 -4.16 -15.42 -5.58
CA GLY A 86 -3.60 -14.08 -5.77
C GLY A 86 -4.65 -13.08 -6.27
N THR A 87 -4.25 -11.84 -6.52
CA THR A 87 -5.16 -10.79 -6.97
C THR A 87 -5.17 -10.69 -8.49
N ALA A 88 -6.33 -10.91 -9.10
CA ALA A 88 -6.56 -10.67 -10.53
C ALA A 88 -6.85 -9.18 -10.78
N GLY A 89 -6.32 -8.61 -11.85
CA GLY A 89 -6.50 -7.19 -12.17
C GLY A 89 -6.73 -6.93 -13.64
N MET A 90 -7.71 -6.07 -13.94
CA MET A 90 -8.11 -5.63 -15.28
C MET A 90 -7.99 -4.12 -15.41
N LEU A 91 -7.35 -3.62 -16.48
CA LEU A 91 -7.30 -2.20 -16.79
C LEU A 91 -8.69 -1.72 -17.25
N VAL A 92 -9.16 -0.59 -16.68
CA VAL A 92 -10.49 -0.05 -17.00
C VAL A 92 -10.46 1.39 -17.52
N ALA A 93 -9.40 2.16 -17.17
CA ALA A 93 -9.22 3.52 -17.68
C ALA A 93 -7.73 3.88 -17.79
N ILE A 94 -7.40 4.81 -18.69
CA ILE A 94 -6.10 5.43 -18.87
C ILE A 94 -6.31 6.94 -18.85
N ASN A 95 -5.51 7.67 -18.03
CA ASN A 95 -5.61 9.12 -17.86
C ASN A 95 -7.05 9.56 -17.54
N ASP A 96 -7.70 8.81 -16.65
CA ASP A 96 -9.08 9.00 -16.19
C ASP A 96 -10.14 8.90 -17.30
N GLN A 97 -9.76 8.44 -18.50
CA GLN A 97 -10.68 8.16 -19.62
C GLN A 97 -10.91 6.65 -19.75
N PRO A 98 -12.15 6.22 -19.97
CA PRO A 98 -12.46 4.82 -20.25
C PRO A 98 -11.65 4.30 -21.45
N LEU A 99 -11.30 3.02 -21.43
CA LEU A 99 -10.58 2.40 -22.54
C LEU A 99 -11.37 2.51 -23.87
N THR A 100 -10.68 2.85 -24.95
CA THR A 100 -11.23 2.74 -26.31
C THR A 100 -11.61 1.29 -26.64
N PRO A 101 -12.46 1.03 -27.64
CA PRO A 101 -12.81 -0.33 -28.06
C PRO A 101 -11.57 -1.20 -28.36
N GLN A 102 -10.57 -0.64 -29.03
CA GLN A 102 -9.31 -1.34 -29.32
C GLN A 102 -8.51 -1.68 -28.06
N GLN A 103 -8.32 -0.72 -27.15
CA GLN A 103 -7.62 -0.96 -25.87
C GLN A 103 -8.34 -2.00 -25.02
N ARG A 104 -9.66 -2.01 -25.09
CA ARG A 104 -10.48 -3.02 -24.44
C ARG A 104 -10.24 -4.42 -24.97
N GLN A 105 -10.24 -4.56 -26.29
CA GLN A 105 -9.96 -5.84 -26.93
C GLN A 105 -8.56 -6.35 -26.57
N GLN A 106 -7.56 -5.47 -26.55
CA GLN A 106 -6.21 -5.79 -26.13
C GLN A 106 -6.15 -6.27 -24.67
N GLU A 107 -6.86 -5.59 -23.75
CA GLU A 107 -6.89 -5.99 -22.33
C GLU A 107 -7.59 -7.35 -22.14
N MET A 108 -8.68 -7.62 -22.88
CA MET A 108 -9.32 -8.94 -22.86
C MET A 108 -8.38 -10.02 -23.37
N ALA A 109 -7.74 -9.81 -24.52
CA ALA A 109 -6.76 -10.75 -25.07
C ALA A 109 -5.59 -11.00 -24.10
N ARG A 110 -5.10 -9.95 -23.41
CA ARG A 110 -4.05 -10.08 -22.37
C ARG A 110 -4.50 -10.98 -21.22
N LEU A 111 -5.76 -10.83 -20.76
CA LEU A 111 -6.30 -11.66 -19.70
C LEU A 111 -6.46 -13.12 -20.14
N ASP A 112 -6.93 -13.36 -21.36
CA ASP A 112 -7.07 -14.70 -21.94
C ASP A 112 -5.70 -15.35 -22.13
N GLN A 113 -4.72 -14.61 -22.65
CA GLN A 113 -3.34 -15.09 -22.79
C GLN A 113 -2.75 -15.48 -21.44
N LEU A 114 -2.96 -14.66 -20.38
CA LEU A 114 -2.48 -14.96 -19.04
C LEU A 114 -3.08 -16.25 -18.48
N LEU A 115 -4.38 -16.49 -18.70
CA LEU A 115 -5.04 -17.72 -18.26
C LEU A 115 -4.53 -18.95 -19.02
N ASN A 116 -4.21 -18.80 -20.30
CA ASN A 116 -3.68 -19.87 -21.13
C ASN A 116 -2.16 -20.13 -20.95
N ASN A 117 -1.45 -19.19 -20.33
CA ASN A 117 -0.01 -19.31 -20.04
C ASN A 117 0.24 -19.62 -18.56
N LEU A 118 0.14 -20.88 -18.18
CA LEU A 118 0.32 -21.32 -16.80
C LEU A 118 1.68 -20.95 -16.20
N ALA A 119 2.73 -20.90 -16.99
CA ALA A 119 4.08 -20.52 -16.52
C ALA A 119 4.13 -19.04 -16.13
N GLU A 120 3.56 -18.16 -16.94
CA GLU A 120 3.45 -16.74 -16.66
C GLU A 120 2.53 -16.47 -15.47
N LEU A 121 1.39 -17.13 -15.41
CA LEU A 121 0.45 -17.04 -14.28
C LEU A 121 1.13 -17.43 -12.96
N ARG A 122 1.82 -18.58 -12.92
CA ARG A 122 2.56 -19.03 -11.72
C ARG A 122 3.66 -18.05 -11.32
N ARG A 123 4.40 -17.50 -12.30
CA ARG A 123 5.43 -16.49 -12.04
C ARG A 123 4.83 -15.24 -11.40
N LYS A 124 3.71 -14.76 -11.92
CA LYS A 124 2.98 -13.59 -11.38
C LYS A 124 2.47 -13.85 -9.96
N GLN A 125 1.87 -15.01 -9.71
CA GLN A 125 1.39 -15.41 -8.39
C GLN A 125 2.53 -15.50 -7.39
N LYS A 126 3.66 -16.10 -7.80
CA LYS A 126 4.87 -16.16 -6.97
C LYS A 126 5.38 -14.77 -6.61
N GLN A 127 5.48 -13.87 -7.59
CA GLN A 127 5.91 -12.48 -7.35
C GLN A 127 4.97 -11.75 -6.39
N GLN A 128 3.65 -11.85 -6.57
CA GLN A 128 2.68 -11.24 -5.66
C GLN A 128 2.84 -11.77 -4.23
N LYS A 129 3.08 -13.07 -4.07
CA LYS A 129 3.32 -13.67 -2.76
C LYS A 129 4.61 -13.14 -2.13
N GLU A 130 5.71 -13.09 -2.86
CA GLU A 130 7.00 -12.57 -2.39
C GLU A 130 6.88 -11.09 -1.99
N ASP A 131 6.15 -10.29 -2.77
CA ASP A 131 5.88 -8.90 -2.48
C ASP A 131 5.04 -8.74 -1.20
N SER A 132 3.98 -9.52 -1.01
CA SER A 132 3.18 -9.53 0.22
C SER A 132 4.00 -9.94 1.45
N GLU A 133 4.82 -10.98 1.34
CA GLU A 133 5.71 -11.41 2.41
C GLU A 133 6.75 -10.34 2.79
N ARG A 134 7.26 -9.60 1.79
CA ARG A 134 8.18 -8.48 2.02
C ARG A 134 7.49 -7.38 2.84
N VAL A 135 6.28 -7.00 2.46
CA VAL A 135 5.48 -6.01 3.20
C VAL A 135 5.22 -6.47 4.63
N THR A 136 4.77 -7.71 4.79
CA THR A 136 4.51 -8.27 6.13
C THR A 136 5.77 -8.21 7.00
N ARG A 137 6.96 -8.52 6.44
CA ARG A 137 8.23 -8.37 7.17
C ARG A 137 8.51 -6.93 7.57
N MET A 138 8.29 -5.97 6.68
CA MET A 138 8.46 -4.54 6.98
C MET A 138 7.52 -4.10 8.12
N VAL A 139 6.24 -4.45 8.03
CA VAL A 139 5.23 -4.12 9.06
C VAL A 139 5.59 -4.74 10.41
N ARG A 140 6.00 -6.00 10.45
CA ARG A 140 6.41 -6.69 11.68
C ARG A 140 7.60 -6.04 12.39
N THR A 141 8.43 -5.34 11.65
CA THR A 141 9.63 -4.68 12.18
C THR A 141 9.33 -3.32 12.82
N LEU A 142 8.20 -2.69 12.49
CA LEU A 142 7.85 -1.33 12.96
C LEU A 142 8.00 -1.16 14.50
N PRO A 143 7.52 -2.10 15.35
CA PRO A 143 7.65 -1.94 16.79
C PRO A 143 9.10 -1.84 17.30
N ASP A 144 10.03 -2.50 16.63
CA ASP A 144 11.44 -2.57 17.07
C ASP A 144 12.29 -1.52 16.36
N ALA A 145 11.91 -1.13 15.12
CA ALA A 145 12.63 -0.16 14.33
C ALA A 145 12.54 1.27 14.86
N PHE A 146 11.50 1.59 15.63
CA PHE A 146 11.22 2.95 16.06
C PHE A 146 10.92 3.05 17.55
N ARG A 147 11.23 4.23 18.11
CA ARG A 147 10.71 4.72 19.39
C ARG A 147 9.51 5.58 19.15
N TYR A 148 8.48 5.41 19.96
CA TYR A 148 7.19 6.07 19.79
C TYR A 148 6.89 7.02 20.94
N GLN A 149 6.47 8.24 20.61
CA GLN A 149 6.04 9.26 21.56
C GLN A 149 4.57 9.62 21.31
N TYR A 150 3.77 9.65 22.36
CA TYR A 150 2.39 10.10 22.30
C TYR A 150 2.31 11.61 22.06
N GLU A 151 1.56 12.05 21.05
CA GLU A 151 1.33 13.46 20.73
C GLU A 151 -0.13 13.91 20.94
N GLY A 152 -1.04 12.99 21.29
CA GLY A 152 -2.44 13.31 21.53
C GLY A 152 -3.41 12.38 20.83
N THR A 153 -4.66 12.82 20.78
CA THR A 153 -5.74 12.17 20.03
C THR A 153 -6.35 13.16 19.05
N GLU A 154 -6.76 12.67 17.90
CA GLU A 154 -7.44 13.47 16.89
C GLU A 154 -8.57 12.66 16.25
N GLU A 155 -9.42 13.31 15.46
CA GLU A 155 -10.46 12.66 14.68
C GLU A 155 -10.12 12.76 13.19
N VAL A 156 -10.04 11.62 12.51
CA VAL A 156 -9.74 11.55 11.08
C VAL A 156 -10.77 10.66 10.40
N ASN A 157 -11.50 11.21 9.42
CA ASN A 157 -12.56 10.49 8.69
C ASN A 157 -13.60 9.81 9.60
N GLY A 158 -13.97 10.47 10.71
CA GLY A 158 -14.93 9.94 11.70
C GLY A 158 -14.35 8.88 12.65
N LEU A 159 -13.05 8.62 12.60
CA LEU A 159 -12.35 7.72 13.51
C LEU A 159 -11.60 8.53 14.56
N LYS A 160 -11.81 8.20 15.84
CA LYS A 160 -10.94 8.69 16.93
C LYS A 160 -9.63 7.91 16.89
N VAL A 161 -8.52 8.61 16.72
CA VAL A 161 -7.19 8.01 16.59
C VAL A 161 -6.22 8.59 17.60
N VAL A 162 -5.27 7.76 18.02
CA VAL A 162 -4.11 8.16 18.81
C VAL A 162 -3.01 8.53 17.84
N ARG A 163 -2.43 9.73 18.01
CA ARG A 163 -1.28 10.20 17.26
C ARG A 163 0.01 9.85 18.00
N LEU A 164 0.88 9.13 17.35
CA LEU A 164 2.19 8.74 17.84
C LEU A 164 3.26 9.29 16.87
N ARG A 165 4.15 10.13 17.36
CA ARG A 165 5.39 10.45 16.65
C ARG A 165 6.32 9.26 16.73
N PHE A 166 7.04 8.97 15.65
CA PHE A 166 8.09 7.96 15.64
C PHE A 166 9.42 8.53 15.14
N GLU A 167 10.50 8.02 15.70
CA GLU A 167 11.89 8.28 15.30
C GLU A 167 12.68 6.97 15.34
N PRO A 168 13.78 6.82 14.59
CA PRO A 168 14.56 5.60 14.60
C PRO A 168 15.00 5.17 16.00
N ASN A 169 14.85 3.90 16.30
CA ASN A 169 15.44 3.32 17.49
C ASN A 169 16.95 3.15 17.24
N PRO A 170 17.84 3.81 18.01
CA PRO A 170 19.28 3.71 17.83
C PRO A 170 19.82 2.29 18.06
N ASP A 171 19.10 1.46 18.81
CA ASP A 171 19.48 0.08 19.11
C ASP A 171 18.97 -0.92 18.04
N PHE A 172 18.28 -0.42 16.99
CA PHE A 172 17.76 -1.26 15.93
C PHE A 172 18.84 -1.64 14.93
N ASP A 173 19.10 -2.95 14.81
CA ASP A 173 19.95 -3.53 13.76
C ASP A 173 19.04 -4.07 12.61
N PRO A 174 19.05 -3.46 11.42
CA PRO A 174 18.16 -3.86 10.34
C PRO A 174 18.46 -5.28 9.82
N PRO A 175 17.53 -6.25 9.93
CA PRO A 175 17.74 -7.63 9.47
C PRO A 175 17.89 -7.76 7.94
N SER A 176 17.49 -6.76 7.19
CA SER A 176 17.62 -6.74 5.73
C SER A 176 17.95 -5.35 5.20
N ARG A 177 18.39 -5.31 3.93
CA ARG A 177 18.69 -4.03 3.25
C ARG A 177 17.45 -3.14 3.13
N GLU A 178 16.30 -3.73 2.91
CA GLU A 178 15.04 -3.02 2.83
C GLU A 178 14.71 -2.30 4.14
N GLN A 179 14.99 -2.94 5.27
CA GLN A 179 14.72 -2.41 6.58
C GLN A 179 15.72 -1.33 7.02
N GLN A 180 16.85 -1.17 6.30
CA GLN A 180 17.77 -0.05 6.51
C GLN A 180 17.11 1.32 6.34
N VAL A 181 16.05 1.42 5.51
CA VAL A 181 15.29 2.65 5.33
C VAL A 181 14.75 3.21 6.66
N PHE A 182 14.43 2.35 7.61
CA PHE A 182 13.93 2.76 8.92
C PHE A 182 14.94 3.54 9.76
N THR A 183 16.24 3.34 9.55
CA THR A 183 17.29 4.05 10.28
C THR A 183 17.42 5.54 9.95
N GLY A 184 16.76 5.98 8.88
CA GLY A 184 16.77 7.38 8.42
C GLY A 184 15.39 8.00 8.31
N MET A 185 14.36 7.36 8.87
CA MET A 185 12.97 7.79 8.71
C MET A 185 12.38 8.24 10.03
N ASP A 186 11.68 9.36 10.03
CA ASP A 186 10.82 9.82 11.12
C ASP A 186 9.42 10.15 10.61
N GLY A 187 8.48 10.43 11.50
CA GLY A 187 7.13 10.75 11.12
C GLY A 187 6.11 10.49 12.22
N PHE A 188 4.89 10.13 11.80
CA PHE A 188 3.83 9.79 12.74
C PHE A 188 2.98 8.61 12.29
N LEU A 189 2.42 7.92 13.30
CA LEU A 189 1.37 6.91 13.17
C LEU A 189 0.07 7.45 13.76
N LEU A 190 -1.03 7.18 13.07
CA LEU A 190 -2.37 7.31 13.63
C LEU A 190 -2.93 5.90 13.85
N ILE A 191 -3.31 5.59 15.07
CA ILE A 191 -3.85 4.27 15.42
C ILE A 191 -5.25 4.44 16.01
N GLU A 192 -6.22 3.73 15.46
CA GLU A 192 -7.53 3.55 16.07
C GLU A 192 -7.36 2.62 17.29
N PRO A 193 -7.60 3.11 18.54
CA PRO A 193 -7.12 2.40 19.73
C PRO A 193 -8.00 1.22 20.15
N GLN A 194 -9.31 1.19 19.80
CA GLN A 194 -10.24 0.16 20.24
C GLN A 194 -9.95 -1.17 19.54
N GLN A 195 -9.81 -1.15 18.21
CA GLN A 195 -9.48 -2.31 17.42
C GLN A 195 -7.95 -2.49 17.27
N ALA A 196 -7.17 -1.50 17.74
CA ALA A 196 -5.73 -1.39 17.50
C ALA A 196 -5.41 -1.60 16.01
N ARG A 197 -5.91 -0.68 15.16
CA ARG A 197 -5.66 -0.68 13.70
C ARG A 197 -4.91 0.56 13.29
N ILE A 198 -3.97 0.42 12.37
CA ILE A 198 -3.21 1.54 11.82
C ILE A 198 -4.12 2.30 10.84
N ALA A 199 -4.50 3.54 11.18
CA ALA A 199 -5.30 4.39 10.29
C ALA A 199 -4.42 5.18 9.32
N ARG A 200 -3.19 5.57 9.73
CA ARG A 200 -2.24 6.28 8.87
C ARG A 200 -0.81 6.05 9.30
N ILE A 201 0.07 5.93 8.34
CA ILE A 201 1.52 6.04 8.49
C ILE A 201 1.96 7.18 7.59
N ASP A 202 2.74 8.13 8.12
CA ASP A 202 3.32 9.23 7.36
C ASP A 202 4.79 9.35 7.75
N GLY A 203 5.69 8.95 6.87
CA GLY A 203 7.12 8.88 7.13
C GLY A 203 7.93 9.65 6.11
N THR A 204 8.99 10.31 6.59
CA THR A 204 9.92 11.10 5.76
C THR A 204 11.35 10.70 6.08
N LEU A 205 12.19 10.57 5.05
CA LEU A 205 13.63 10.41 5.23
C LEU A 205 14.26 11.74 5.64
N PHE A 206 14.75 11.84 6.87
CA PHE A 206 15.43 13.03 7.35
C PHE A 206 16.92 13.06 6.99
N LYS A 207 17.47 11.94 6.50
CA LYS A 207 18.85 11.79 6.01
C LYS A 207 18.87 10.81 4.82
N ASP A 208 19.98 10.81 4.09
CA ASP A 208 20.25 9.80 3.08
C ASP A 208 20.41 8.42 3.73
N VAL A 209 19.84 7.39 3.10
CA VAL A 209 19.94 6.01 3.58
C VAL A 209 20.64 5.15 2.52
N GLY A 210 21.87 4.74 2.84
CA GLY A 210 22.66 3.86 1.97
C GLY A 210 22.30 2.38 2.11
N PHE A 211 22.45 1.62 1.05
CA PHE A 211 22.28 0.17 1.02
C PHE A 211 23.61 -0.50 0.68
N GLY A 212 23.96 -1.57 1.44
CA GLY A 212 25.22 -2.26 1.26
C GLY A 212 26.43 -1.33 1.46
N TRP A 213 26.46 -0.60 2.59
CA TRP A 213 27.44 0.42 2.92
C TRP A 213 27.58 1.54 1.87
N GLY A 214 26.47 1.89 1.20
CA GLY A 214 26.45 2.91 0.15
C GLY A 214 26.93 2.43 -1.24
N ILE A 215 27.53 1.25 -1.33
CA ILE A 215 28.07 0.71 -2.58
C ILE A 215 26.94 0.29 -3.54
N LEU A 216 25.84 -0.25 -3.01
CA LEU A 216 24.71 -0.72 -3.84
C LEU A 216 23.71 0.39 -4.18
N GLY A 217 23.83 1.55 -3.54
CA GLY A 217 22.94 2.69 -3.75
C GLY A 217 22.52 3.36 -2.47
N HIS A 218 21.71 4.40 -2.61
CA HIS A 218 21.10 5.14 -1.49
C HIS A 218 19.73 5.71 -1.89
N LEU A 219 18.90 5.99 -0.92
CA LEU A 219 17.75 6.88 -1.03
C LEU A 219 18.14 8.25 -0.46
N ASP A 220 17.71 9.29 -1.15
CA ASP A 220 18.01 10.67 -0.77
C ASP A 220 17.14 11.11 0.41
N ARG A 221 17.62 12.02 1.20
CA ARG A 221 16.87 12.79 2.17
C ARG A 221 15.64 13.44 1.51
N GLY A 222 14.52 13.56 2.23
CA GLY A 222 13.27 14.15 1.75
C GLY A 222 12.34 13.15 1.09
N GLY A 223 12.79 11.89 0.89
CA GLY A 223 11.90 10.81 0.48
C GLY A 223 10.75 10.64 1.47
N ARG A 224 9.51 10.48 0.98
CA ARG A 224 8.30 10.41 1.81
C ARG A 224 7.38 9.28 1.39
N PHE A 225 6.74 8.65 2.36
CA PHE A 225 5.62 7.75 2.11
C PHE A 225 4.43 8.06 3.02
N ILE A 226 3.23 7.89 2.47
CA ILE A 226 1.98 7.99 3.20
C ILE A 226 1.17 6.76 2.87
N VAL A 227 0.63 6.11 3.90
CA VAL A 227 -0.36 5.03 3.76
C VAL A 227 -1.53 5.39 4.65
N VAL A 228 -2.74 5.39 4.09
CA VAL A 228 -3.99 5.60 4.81
C VAL A 228 -4.81 4.33 4.71
N GLN A 229 -5.27 3.85 5.84
CA GLN A 229 -6.17 2.71 5.94
C GLN A 229 -7.47 3.12 6.64
N GLY A 230 -8.52 2.37 6.40
CA GLY A 230 -9.79 2.57 7.08
C GLY A 230 -10.76 1.43 6.86
N PRO A 231 -11.85 1.42 7.62
CA PRO A 231 -12.93 0.47 7.42
C PRO A 231 -13.65 0.77 6.10
N VAL A 232 -13.86 -0.26 5.29
CA VAL A 232 -14.55 -0.16 4.02
C VAL A 232 -15.88 -0.91 4.08
N THR A 233 -16.02 -2.04 3.45
CA THR A 233 -17.26 -2.82 3.48
C THR A 233 -17.29 -3.75 4.70
N ASN A 234 -18.41 -3.78 5.43
CA ASN A 234 -18.61 -4.61 6.64
C ASN A 234 -17.53 -4.41 7.72
N GLY A 235 -16.96 -3.19 7.83
CA GLY A 235 -15.93 -2.88 8.82
C GLY A 235 -14.55 -3.50 8.54
N TYR A 236 -14.34 -4.09 7.37
CA TYR A 236 -13.03 -4.60 6.97
C TYR A 236 -12.04 -3.47 6.71
N TRP A 237 -10.88 -3.51 7.37
CA TRP A 237 -9.83 -2.51 7.23
C TRP A 237 -8.92 -2.82 6.05
N THR A 238 -8.67 -1.80 5.23
CA THR A 238 -7.75 -1.91 4.10
C THR A 238 -7.17 -0.56 3.71
N THR A 239 -6.12 -0.57 2.89
CA THR A 239 -5.50 0.64 2.35
C THR A 239 -6.45 1.32 1.37
N THR A 240 -6.78 2.60 1.63
CA THR A 240 -7.61 3.45 0.79
C THR A 240 -6.78 4.45 -0.01
N HIS A 241 -5.64 4.89 0.54
CA HIS A 241 -4.73 5.81 -0.12
C HIS A 241 -3.27 5.45 0.16
N MET A 242 -2.42 5.59 -0.85
CA MET A 242 -0.98 5.47 -0.72
C MET A 242 -0.28 6.51 -1.58
N GLN A 243 0.74 7.15 -1.02
CA GLN A 243 1.62 8.05 -1.75
C GLN A 243 3.08 7.70 -1.46
N LEU A 244 3.87 7.59 -2.52
CA LEU A 244 5.32 7.33 -2.46
C LEU A 244 6.04 8.39 -3.27
N SER A 245 7.03 9.02 -2.66
CA SER A 245 7.93 9.97 -3.31
C SER A 245 9.34 9.73 -2.79
N PHE A 246 10.19 9.07 -3.57
CA PHE A 246 11.56 8.77 -3.19
C PHE A 246 12.53 9.04 -4.32
N THR A 247 13.73 9.45 -3.94
CA THR A 247 14.87 9.71 -4.81
C THR A 247 16.14 9.05 -4.27
N GLY A 248 17.21 8.88 -5.06
CA GLY A 248 18.49 8.24 -4.69
C GLY A 248 19.22 7.66 -5.88
N LYS A 249 20.12 6.70 -5.74
CA LYS A 249 20.90 6.03 -6.81
C LYS A 249 21.04 4.53 -6.53
N ALA A 250 21.03 3.72 -7.56
CA ALA A 250 21.34 2.30 -7.48
C ALA A 250 22.53 1.96 -8.38
N LEU A 251 23.40 1.04 -7.92
CA LEU A 251 24.51 0.50 -8.69
C LEU A 251 25.33 1.58 -9.40
N PHE A 252 25.74 2.63 -8.65
CA PHE A 252 26.57 3.76 -9.07
C PHE A 252 26.00 4.68 -10.15
N PHE A 253 25.13 4.21 -11.06
CA PHE A 253 24.70 4.98 -12.24
C PHE A 253 23.20 5.03 -12.46
N LYS A 254 22.45 4.09 -11.91
CA LYS A 254 21.01 4.03 -12.14
C LYS A 254 20.28 4.96 -11.20
N SER A 255 19.78 6.00 -11.79
CA SER A 255 18.93 6.97 -11.12
C SER A 255 17.62 6.34 -10.65
N ILE A 256 17.21 6.66 -9.40
CA ILE A 256 16.03 6.19 -8.70
C ILE A 256 14.97 7.33 -8.64
N ASN A 257 13.71 7.16 -9.21
CA ASN A 257 12.58 8.11 -9.15
C ASN A 257 11.26 7.37 -8.92
N ILE A 258 10.80 7.32 -7.69
CA ILE A 258 9.48 6.81 -7.34
C ILE A 258 8.57 8.00 -7.06
N GLN A 259 7.57 8.20 -7.89
CA GLN A 259 6.45 9.09 -7.63
C GLN A 259 5.18 8.34 -7.98
N THR A 260 4.49 7.87 -6.96
CA THR A 260 3.28 7.08 -7.14
C THR A 260 2.24 7.51 -6.13
N THR A 261 1.02 7.78 -6.62
CA THR A 261 -0.16 7.93 -5.79
C THR A 261 -1.17 6.86 -6.19
N GLU A 262 -1.72 6.18 -5.21
CA GLU A 262 -2.76 5.17 -5.40
C GLU A 262 -3.97 5.50 -4.53
N ASP A 263 -5.15 5.55 -5.16
CA ASP A 263 -6.42 5.70 -4.49
C ASP A 263 -7.25 4.44 -4.74
N SER A 264 -7.63 3.77 -3.66
CA SER A 264 -8.45 2.56 -3.69
C SER A 264 -9.89 2.89 -3.33
N SER A 265 -10.85 2.35 -4.08
CA SER A 265 -12.27 2.68 -3.97
C SER A 265 -13.17 1.54 -4.43
N ALA A 266 -14.50 1.75 -4.35
CA ALA A 266 -15.51 0.82 -4.85
C ALA A 266 -15.34 -0.60 -4.28
N PHE A 267 -15.03 -0.69 -3.00
CA PHE A 267 -14.83 -1.95 -2.30
C PHE A 267 -16.14 -2.72 -2.16
N ARG A 268 -16.11 -4.01 -2.46
CA ARG A 268 -17.21 -4.94 -2.22
C ARG A 268 -16.70 -6.34 -1.95
N ARG A 269 -17.41 -7.07 -1.11
CA ARG A 269 -17.07 -8.45 -0.78
C ARG A 269 -17.34 -9.36 -1.96
N VAL A 270 -16.46 -10.34 -2.16
CA VAL A 270 -16.62 -11.45 -3.10
C VAL A 270 -16.37 -12.78 -2.38
N PRO A 271 -16.79 -13.92 -2.95
CA PRO A 271 -16.49 -15.25 -2.38
C PRO A 271 -14.97 -15.42 -2.17
N ALA A 272 -14.61 -15.98 -1.02
CA ALA A 272 -13.20 -16.12 -0.62
C ALA A 272 -12.48 -17.25 -1.36
N ASP A 273 -13.21 -18.20 -1.94
CA ASP A 273 -12.72 -19.41 -2.59
C ASP A 273 -12.55 -19.28 -4.11
N LEU A 274 -12.74 -18.08 -4.66
CA LEU A 274 -12.57 -17.85 -6.10
C LEU A 274 -11.18 -18.30 -6.57
N THR A 275 -11.15 -19.07 -7.66
CA THR A 275 -9.91 -19.31 -8.42
C THR A 275 -9.50 -18.06 -9.19
N TYR A 276 -8.25 -17.97 -9.63
CA TYR A 276 -7.79 -16.84 -10.44
C TYR A 276 -8.61 -16.70 -11.73
N ALA A 277 -8.94 -17.81 -12.40
CA ALA A 277 -9.78 -17.81 -13.60
C ALA A 277 -11.19 -17.26 -13.31
N GLN A 278 -11.82 -17.70 -12.21
CA GLN A 278 -13.14 -17.18 -11.80
C GLN A 278 -13.08 -15.68 -11.48
N GLY A 279 -11.98 -15.22 -10.85
CA GLY A 279 -11.75 -13.80 -10.60
C GLY A 279 -11.65 -12.99 -11.89
N VAL A 280 -10.93 -13.48 -12.90
CA VAL A 280 -10.84 -12.85 -14.23
C VAL A 280 -12.22 -12.82 -14.92
N GLU A 281 -12.97 -13.90 -14.89
CA GLU A 281 -14.32 -13.93 -15.48
C GLU A 281 -15.29 -12.97 -14.75
N LEU A 282 -15.17 -12.83 -13.43
CA LEU A 282 -15.94 -11.87 -12.66
C LEU A 282 -15.63 -10.43 -13.09
N LEU A 283 -14.34 -10.09 -13.31
CA LEU A 283 -13.91 -8.78 -13.83
C LEU A 283 -14.50 -8.49 -15.21
N LYS A 284 -14.49 -9.48 -16.12
CA LYS A 284 -15.01 -9.33 -17.48
C LYS A 284 -16.55 -9.12 -17.47
N LYS A 285 -17.29 -9.88 -16.67
CA LYS A 285 -18.76 -9.81 -16.57
C LYS A 285 -19.25 -8.46 -16.05
N GLN A 286 -18.65 -7.93 -15.00
CA GLN A 286 -19.09 -6.68 -14.41
C GLN A 286 -18.97 -5.49 -15.34
N ARG A 287 -17.97 -5.49 -16.16
CA ARG A 287 -17.78 -4.46 -17.16
C ARG A 287 -18.85 -4.47 -18.24
N ASN A 288 -19.30 -5.66 -18.65
CA ASN A 288 -20.39 -5.78 -19.61
C ASN A 288 -21.72 -5.26 -19.03
N GLY A 289 -21.95 -5.45 -17.71
CA GLY A 289 -23.09 -4.86 -17.01
C GLY A 289 -23.08 -3.32 -16.99
N VAL A 290 -21.94 -2.70 -16.65
CA VAL A 290 -21.80 -1.24 -16.64
C VAL A 290 -21.96 -0.61 -18.04
N LEU A 291 -21.55 -1.32 -19.10
CA LEU A 291 -21.76 -0.85 -20.48
C LEU A 291 -23.23 -0.94 -20.89
N ALA A 292 -23.93 -2.02 -20.50
CA ALA A 292 -25.36 -2.19 -20.80
C ALA A 292 -26.22 -1.14 -20.07
N GLU A 293 -25.86 -0.74 -18.84
CA GLU A 293 -26.53 0.34 -18.11
C GLU A 293 -26.30 1.71 -18.76
N ASN A 294 -25.09 1.98 -19.25
CA ASN A 294 -24.77 3.26 -19.91
C ASN A 294 -25.41 3.37 -21.30
N GLU A 295 -25.54 2.27 -22.04
CA GLU A 295 -26.25 2.26 -23.34
C GLU A 295 -27.78 2.43 -23.19
N ASN A 296 -28.35 1.90 -22.11
CA ASN A 296 -29.77 2.06 -21.80
C ASN A 296 -30.10 3.42 -21.13
N GLY A 297 -29.17 4.03 -20.42
CA GLY A 297 -29.35 5.35 -19.79
C GLY A 297 -29.26 6.53 -20.77
N GLY A 298 -28.71 6.34 -21.95
CA GLY A 298 -28.59 7.36 -23.01
C GLY A 298 -29.81 7.46 -23.97
N ARG A 299 -30.86 6.70 -23.71
CA ARG A 299 -32.11 6.73 -24.47
C ARG A 299 -33.32 7.22 -23.64
N LYS A 300 -33.14 8.31 -22.93
CA LYS A 300 -34.30 9.05 -22.36
C LYS A 300 -34.16 10.53 -22.67
#